data_e1f8534f3d2b824887167f6771a82a93
#
_entry.id   e1f8534f3d2b824887167f6771a82a93
#
_cell.length_a   1.000
_cell.length_b   1.000
_cell.length_c   1.000
_cell.angle_alpha   90.00
_cell.angle_beta   90.00
_cell.angle_gamma   90.00
#
_symmetry.space_group_name_H-M   'P 1'
#
loop_
_entity.id
_entity.type
_entity.pdbx_description
1 polymer ?
#
loop_
_entity_poly.entity_id
_entity_poly.type
_entity_poly.pdbx_seq_one_letter_code
_entity_poly.pdbx_strand_id
1 'polypeptide(L)'
;MSNRGLVNDVAIVGVGGAGTNIAFCLEKLCYTTIHINSSTQDESAIKGAKNIRHLKGFNGCAGNRALAEKALAENMDIVDEISALEESIVYVIFSSAGGTGSGVSTALIDMLVEETDKTICAIVVLPDKDEDFDFHVNSYKCCQELLEIENMGSVMFLDNNSGNKQTINSICTTMLNTFLSNNSVSELGNVDEQEKRTILSTHGSMVLSVLGNEKASAEKVIETLTTNNIFAPIQKDGKCEYIGIINSAKKINKDDIIKIVGIPRRTFEGYGSDKTITAISGLSFPFDHLNSIKEIAKQKHDERINAAKAIKSNELEDLDFSDDVVIEKEEKQKPKKLSRRDKLKMLSN
;
A
#
# COMPACT_ATOMS: atom_id res chain seq x y z
N MET A 1 3.09 30.88 10.00
CA MET A 1 2.82 29.67 9.19
C MET A 1 1.57 29.02 9.75
N SER A 2 0.57 28.71 8.92
CA SER A 2 -0.61 27.98 9.41
C SER A 2 -0.15 26.60 9.89
N ASN A 3 -0.50 26.22 11.11
CA ASN A 3 -0.25 24.87 11.60
C ASN A 3 -1.02 23.87 10.73
N ARG A 4 -0.31 23.06 9.94
CA ARG A 4 -0.87 22.08 8.99
C ARG A 4 -0.84 20.65 9.57
N GLY A 5 -0.73 20.51 10.89
CA GLY A 5 -0.55 19.22 11.53
C GLY A 5 0.69 18.50 10.99
N LEU A 6 0.59 17.19 10.75
CA LEU A 6 1.69 16.37 10.27
C LEU A 6 2.01 16.51 8.77
N VAL A 7 1.29 17.35 8.02
CA VAL A 7 1.47 17.44 6.55
C VAL A 7 2.91 17.81 6.15
N ASN A 8 3.58 18.65 6.94
CA ASN A 8 4.95 19.08 6.65
C ASN A 8 6.01 18.03 7.04
N ASP A 9 5.62 17.00 7.79
CA ASP A 9 6.52 15.93 8.23
C ASP A 9 6.34 14.65 7.41
N VAL A 10 5.47 14.70 6.39
CA VAL A 10 5.12 13.55 5.55
C VAL A 10 5.56 13.80 4.12
N ALA A 11 6.41 12.92 3.61
CA ALA A 11 6.73 12.80 2.19
C ALA A 11 5.92 11.66 1.55
N ILE A 12 5.58 11.84 0.29
CA ILE A 12 4.81 10.89 -0.52
C ILE A 12 5.66 10.41 -1.69
N VAL A 13 5.86 9.12 -1.78
CA VAL A 13 6.56 8.47 -2.88
C VAL A 13 5.58 7.63 -3.67
N GLY A 14 5.17 8.11 -4.84
CA GLY A 14 4.30 7.37 -5.75
C GLY A 14 5.12 6.51 -6.70
N VAL A 15 4.82 5.21 -6.80
CA VAL A 15 5.57 4.27 -7.64
C VAL A 15 4.65 3.60 -8.67
N GLY A 16 5.03 3.67 -9.94
CA GLY A 16 4.25 3.17 -11.07
C GLY A 16 2.96 3.97 -11.32
N GLY A 17 2.20 3.64 -12.34
CA GLY A 17 1.04 4.43 -12.78
C GLY A 17 0.01 4.71 -11.68
N ALA A 18 -0.40 3.70 -10.90
CA ALA A 18 -1.40 3.90 -9.84
C ALA A 18 -0.85 4.74 -8.68
N GLY A 19 0.39 4.47 -8.23
CA GLY A 19 1.01 5.20 -7.13
C GLY A 19 1.26 6.66 -7.47
N THR A 20 1.76 6.95 -8.67
CA THR A 20 2.02 8.32 -9.13
C THR A 20 0.73 9.13 -9.28
N ASN A 21 -0.38 8.50 -9.70
CA ASN A 21 -1.68 9.17 -9.79
C ASN A 21 -2.21 9.60 -8.41
N ILE A 22 -2.10 8.77 -7.38
CA ILE A 22 -2.50 9.11 -6.01
C ILE A 22 -1.56 10.18 -5.43
N ALA A 23 -0.24 9.98 -5.59
CA ALA A 23 0.76 10.94 -5.14
C ALA A 23 0.56 12.33 -5.76
N PHE A 24 0.21 12.41 -7.04
CA PHE A 24 -0.06 13.67 -7.71
C PHE A 24 -1.28 14.41 -7.13
N CYS A 25 -2.30 13.69 -6.63
CA CYS A 25 -3.40 14.31 -5.89
C CYS A 25 -2.93 14.91 -4.56
N LEU A 26 -2.00 14.25 -3.86
CA LEU A 26 -1.41 14.75 -2.62
C LEU A 26 -0.43 15.92 -2.87
N GLU A 27 0.30 15.92 -4.00
CA GLU A 27 1.15 17.05 -4.40
C GLU A 27 0.33 18.35 -4.51
N LYS A 28 -0.89 18.28 -5.07
CA LYS A 28 -1.81 19.42 -5.14
C LYS A 28 -2.27 19.95 -3.77
N LEU A 29 -2.16 19.12 -2.74
CA LEU A 29 -2.40 19.48 -1.34
C LEU A 29 -1.12 19.91 -0.62
N CYS A 30 -0.04 20.17 -1.39
CA CYS A 30 1.25 20.67 -0.92
C CYS A 30 2.01 19.71 0.00
N TYR A 31 1.95 18.41 -0.23
CA TYR A 31 2.90 17.44 0.32
C TYR A 31 4.19 17.47 -0.49
N THR A 32 5.32 17.17 0.17
CA THR A 32 6.56 16.79 -0.53
C THR A 32 6.31 15.48 -1.26
N THR A 33 6.58 15.44 -2.58
CA THR A 33 6.29 14.26 -3.40
C THR A 33 7.45 13.90 -4.29
N ILE A 34 7.66 12.58 -4.49
CA ILE A 34 8.52 12.01 -5.52
C ILE A 34 7.67 11.00 -6.32
N HIS A 35 7.72 11.10 -7.65
CA HIS A 35 6.99 10.24 -8.57
C HIS A 35 7.97 9.34 -9.32
N ILE A 36 7.98 8.04 -9.04
CA ILE A 36 8.88 7.06 -9.66
C ILE A 36 8.12 6.28 -10.72
N ASN A 37 8.60 6.29 -11.95
CA ASN A 37 8.02 5.46 -13.00
C ASN A 37 9.08 4.97 -13.99
N SER A 38 8.79 3.88 -14.70
CA SER A 38 9.54 3.38 -15.84
C SER A 38 8.87 3.70 -17.19
N SER A 39 7.64 4.22 -17.18
CA SER A 39 6.83 4.47 -18.38
C SER A 39 6.64 5.96 -18.61
N THR A 40 7.16 6.47 -19.72
CA THR A 40 6.92 7.85 -20.16
C THR A 40 5.45 8.16 -20.46
N GLN A 41 4.66 7.14 -20.78
CA GLN A 41 3.23 7.25 -21.00
C GLN A 41 2.49 7.55 -19.70
N ASP A 42 2.82 6.81 -18.62
CA ASP A 42 2.24 7.03 -17.30
C ASP A 42 2.65 8.38 -16.72
N GLU A 43 3.91 8.80 -16.94
CA GLU A 43 4.39 10.13 -16.55
C GLU A 43 3.61 11.25 -17.24
N SER A 44 3.20 11.02 -18.48
CA SER A 44 2.36 11.98 -19.21
C SER A 44 0.96 12.13 -18.62
N ALA A 45 0.46 11.15 -17.89
CA ALA A 45 -0.83 11.20 -17.21
C ALA A 45 -0.83 12.14 -15.99
N ILE A 46 0.34 12.35 -15.37
CA ILE A 46 0.54 13.28 -14.24
C ILE A 46 1.18 14.60 -14.70
N LYS A 47 0.72 15.12 -15.83
CA LYS A 47 1.26 16.36 -16.41
C LYS A 47 1.21 17.53 -15.41
N GLY A 48 2.37 18.09 -15.14
CA GLY A 48 2.54 19.18 -14.17
C GLY A 48 3.03 18.74 -12.80
N ALA A 49 3.24 17.44 -12.56
CA ALA A 49 3.95 16.96 -11.39
C ALA A 49 5.41 17.45 -11.40
N LYS A 50 5.96 17.77 -10.21
CA LYS A 50 7.25 18.48 -10.11
C LYS A 50 8.45 17.53 -10.04
N ASN A 51 8.36 16.49 -9.23
CA ASN A 51 9.50 15.63 -8.89
C ASN A 51 9.33 14.24 -9.52
N ILE A 52 9.35 14.17 -10.85
CA ILE A 52 9.29 12.90 -11.58
C ILE A 52 10.70 12.30 -11.65
N ARG A 53 10.82 11.02 -11.29
CA ARG A 53 12.04 10.21 -11.39
C ARG A 53 11.75 9.05 -12.32
N HIS A 54 12.20 9.20 -13.57
CA HIS A 54 12.16 8.12 -14.55
C HIS A 54 13.25 7.11 -14.24
N LEU A 55 12.90 5.82 -14.22
CA LEU A 55 13.87 4.73 -14.10
C LEU A 55 14.65 4.63 -15.43
N LYS A 56 15.84 5.25 -15.45
CA LYS A 56 16.68 5.38 -16.65
C LYS A 56 17.02 4.00 -17.23
N GLY A 57 16.97 3.88 -18.56
CA GLY A 57 17.23 2.62 -19.27
C GLY A 57 16.00 1.73 -19.45
N PHE A 58 14.83 2.11 -18.93
CA PHE A 58 13.59 1.32 -19.01
C PHE A 58 12.45 2.17 -19.57
N ASN A 59 11.54 1.50 -20.29
CA ASN A 59 10.31 2.12 -20.80
C ASN A 59 9.13 1.18 -20.59
N GLY A 60 8.70 1.10 -19.31
CA GLY A 60 7.68 0.17 -18.85
C GLY A 60 8.25 -1.20 -18.47
N CYS A 61 7.58 -1.88 -17.53
CA CYS A 61 7.96 -3.21 -17.08
C CYS A 61 6.98 -4.31 -17.52
N ALA A 62 5.87 -3.97 -18.20
CA ALA A 62 4.89 -4.90 -18.74
C ALA A 62 4.47 -6.03 -17.76
N GLY A 63 4.23 -5.68 -16.48
CA GLY A 63 3.88 -6.64 -15.44
C GLY A 63 5.06 -7.47 -14.89
N ASN A 64 6.27 -7.29 -15.41
CA ASN A 64 7.45 -8.05 -14.97
C ASN A 64 8.12 -7.38 -13.76
N ARG A 65 7.95 -7.99 -12.57
CA ARG A 65 8.51 -7.51 -11.31
C ARG A 65 10.04 -7.58 -11.26
N ALA A 66 10.64 -8.65 -11.79
CA ALA A 66 12.10 -8.80 -11.81
C ALA A 66 12.76 -7.72 -12.69
N LEU A 67 12.12 -7.32 -13.79
CA LEU A 67 12.58 -6.20 -14.62
C LEU A 67 12.49 -4.89 -13.85
N ALA A 68 11.46 -4.69 -13.03
CA ALA A 68 11.29 -3.51 -12.20
C ALA A 68 12.31 -3.44 -11.05
N GLU A 69 12.62 -4.56 -10.40
CA GLU A 69 13.71 -4.64 -9.40
C GLU A 69 15.06 -4.30 -10.03
N LYS A 70 15.34 -4.83 -11.22
CA LYS A 70 16.55 -4.47 -11.98
C LYS A 70 16.58 -2.97 -12.29
N ALA A 71 15.45 -2.38 -12.70
CA ALA A 71 15.36 -0.97 -12.97
C ALA A 71 15.68 -0.12 -11.72
N LEU A 72 15.22 -0.52 -10.53
CA LEU A 72 15.60 0.15 -9.29
C LEU A 72 17.10 -0.02 -9.00
N ALA A 73 17.64 -1.23 -9.18
CA ALA A 73 19.06 -1.51 -8.95
C ALA A 73 20.00 -0.65 -9.81
N GLU A 74 19.58 -0.31 -11.02
CA GLU A 74 20.33 0.59 -11.93
C GLU A 74 20.08 2.08 -11.65
N ASN A 75 19.16 2.43 -10.73
CA ASN A 75 18.77 3.81 -10.39
C ASN A 75 18.78 4.05 -8.86
N MET A 76 19.82 3.57 -8.17
CA MET A 76 19.93 3.67 -6.71
C MET A 76 20.03 5.10 -6.17
N ASP A 77 20.41 6.05 -7.01
CA ASP A 77 20.40 7.49 -6.71
C ASP A 77 19.00 7.99 -6.25
N ILE A 78 17.93 7.35 -6.71
CA ILE A 78 16.56 7.65 -6.28
C ILE A 78 16.33 7.22 -4.81
N VAL A 79 16.88 6.08 -4.40
CA VAL A 79 16.78 5.61 -3.00
C VAL A 79 17.54 6.56 -2.08
N ASP A 80 18.76 6.97 -2.49
CA ASP A 80 19.57 7.91 -1.73
C ASP A 80 18.88 9.29 -1.59
N GLU A 81 18.19 9.76 -2.64
CA GLU A 81 17.39 10.99 -2.61
C GLU A 81 16.24 10.90 -1.60
N ILE A 82 15.49 9.79 -1.57
CA ILE A 82 14.37 9.60 -0.65
C ILE A 82 14.88 9.48 0.80
N SER A 83 15.99 8.78 0.99
CA SER A 83 16.63 8.65 2.31
C SER A 83 17.06 10.01 2.89
N ALA A 84 17.47 10.94 2.03
CA ALA A 84 17.93 12.29 2.40
C ALA A 84 16.79 13.31 2.62
N LEU A 85 15.52 12.96 2.39
CA LEU A 85 14.38 13.86 2.66
C LEU A 85 14.37 14.30 4.13
N GLU A 86 13.92 15.52 4.40
CA GLU A 86 13.81 16.07 5.75
C GLU A 86 12.62 15.47 6.52
N GLU A 87 11.58 15.04 5.82
CA GLU A 87 10.36 14.48 6.38
C GLU A 87 10.65 13.17 7.13
N SER A 88 10.10 13.05 8.32
CA SER A 88 10.30 11.91 9.21
C SER A 88 9.36 10.73 8.91
N ILE A 89 8.33 10.94 8.08
CA ILE A 89 7.37 9.93 7.67
C ILE A 89 7.35 9.88 6.16
N VAL A 90 7.48 8.68 5.58
CA VAL A 90 7.42 8.47 4.14
C VAL A 90 6.29 7.48 3.82
N TYR A 91 5.34 7.90 2.99
CA TYR A 91 4.35 7.01 2.41
C TYR A 91 4.78 6.56 1.03
N VAL A 92 5.01 5.26 0.87
CA VAL A 92 5.21 4.64 -0.45
C VAL A 92 3.86 4.14 -0.97
N ILE A 93 3.41 4.71 -2.10
CA ILE A 93 2.09 4.44 -2.69
C ILE A 93 2.27 3.72 -4.01
N PHE A 94 1.65 2.56 -4.17
CA PHE A 94 1.82 1.73 -5.36
C PHE A 94 0.69 0.72 -5.56
N SER A 95 0.60 0.17 -6.77
CA SER A 95 -0.21 -1.03 -7.02
C SER A 95 0.61 -2.29 -6.83
N SER A 96 0.08 -3.23 -6.07
CA SER A 96 0.69 -4.55 -5.88
C SER A 96 0.63 -5.43 -7.15
N ALA A 97 -0.24 -5.09 -8.09
CA ALA A 97 -0.55 -5.90 -9.27
C ALA A 97 0.34 -5.61 -10.49
N GLY A 98 0.73 -4.34 -10.69
CA GLY A 98 1.54 -3.92 -11.83
C GLY A 98 2.99 -4.40 -11.75
N GLY A 99 3.78 -4.19 -12.82
CA GLY A 99 5.21 -4.52 -12.84
C GLY A 99 6.03 -3.54 -12.00
N THR A 100 6.05 -2.26 -12.40
CA THR A 100 6.87 -1.22 -11.76
C THR A 100 6.50 -1.02 -10.28
N GLY A 101 5.22 -0.79 -9.97
CA GLY A 101 4.77 -0.58 -8.60
C GLY A 101 5.13 -1.74 -7.68
N SER A 102 4.77 -2.96 -8.04
CA SER A 102 4.97 -4.14 -7.18
C SER A 102 6.43 -4.61 -7.08
N GLY A 103 7.24 -4.39 -8.12
CA GLY A 103 8.64 -4.83 -8.10
C GLY A 103 9.58 -3.81 -7.44
N VAL A 104 9.34 -2.50 -7.66
CA VAL A 104 10.17 -1.45 -7.06
C VAL A 104 9.85 -1.24 -5.59
N SER A 105 8.54 -1.21 -5.23
CA SER A 105 8.13 -0.65 -3.94
C SER A 105 8.53 -1.51 -2.75
N THR A 106 8.42 -2.83 -2.82
CA THR A 106 8.82 -3.72 -1.72
C THR A 106 10.31 -3.60 -1.43
N ALA A 107 11.14 -3.57 -2.50
CA ALA A 107 12.58 -3.38 -2.37
C ALA A 107 12.94 -1.99 -1.82
N LEU A 108 12.26 -0.95 -2.30
CA LEU A 108 12.45 0.42 -1.82
C LEU A 108 12.08 0.55 -0.33
N ILE A 109 10.92 0.03 0.08
CA ILE A 109 10.47 0.07 1.47
C ILE A 109 11.48 -0.64 2.38
N ASP A 110 11.92 -1.85 2.01
CA ASP A 110 12.87 -2.66 2.77
C ASP A 110 14.18 -1.90 3.00
N MET A 111 14.74 -1.29 1.92
CA MET A 111 15.95 -0.47 2.04
C MET A 111 15.75 0.78 2.91
N LEU A 112 14.64 1.51 2.75
CA LEU A 112 14.37 2.70 3.54
C LEU A 112 14.21 2.37 5.03
N VAL A 113 13.59 1.24 5.36
CA VAL A 113 13.45 0.76 6.74
C VAL A 113 14.80 0.34 7.32
N GLU A 114 15.68 -0.30 6.51
CA GLU A 114 17.00 -0.72 6.98
C GLU A 114 17.99 0.45 7.11
N GLU A 115 17.90 1.46 6.26
CA GLU A 115 18.92 2.51 6.09
C GLU A 115 18.57 3.85 6.75
N THR A 116 17.33 4.03 7.23
CA THR A 116 16.87 5.31 7.81
C THR A 116 16.12 5.13 9.12
N ASP A 117 16.06 6.20 9.93
CA ASP A 117 15.23 6.29 11.13
C ASP A 117 13.79 6.79 10.83
N LYS A 118 13.41 6.83 9.56
CA LYS A 118 12.10 7.32 9.13
C LYS A 118 10.99 6.28 9.39
N THR A 119 9.80 6.75 9.67
CA THR A 119 8.60 5.91 9.66
C THR A 119 8.18 5.66 8.21
N ILE A 120 8.38 4.46 7.70
CA ILE A 120 8.02 4.07 6.34
C ILE A 120 6.66 3.40 6.34
N CYS A 121 5.66 4.08 5.80
CA CYS A 121 4.29 3.60 5.66
C CYS A 121 4.00 3.22 4.20
N ALA A 122 2.97 2.42 3.97
CA ALA A 122 2.55 2.07 2.60
C ALA A 122 1.06 2.28 2.36
N ILE A 123 0.73 2.64 1.10
CA ILE A 123 -0.63 2.54 0.55
C ILE A 123 -0.55 1.60 -0.65
N VAL A 124 -1.15 0.44 -0.51
CA VAL A 124 -1.10 -0.66 -1.47
C VAL A 124 -2.43 -0.78 -2.19
N VAL A 125 -2.45 -0.56 -3.50
CA VAL A 125 -3.64 -0.74 -4.32
C VAL A 125 -3.69 -2.19 -4.77
N LEU A 126 -4.73 -2.92 -4.33
CA LEU A 126 -4.98 -4.31 -4.68
C LEU A 126 -5.71 -4.42 -6.02
N PRO A 127 -5.54 -5.53 -6.75
CA PRO A 127 -6.16 -5.71 -8.07
C PRO A 127 -7.69 -5.81 -7.99
N ASP A 128 -8.34 -5.41 -9.07
CA ASP A 128 -9.71 -5.77 -9.36
C ASP A 128 -9.77 -7.28 -9.71
N LYS A 129 -10.85 -7.95 -9.31
CA LYS A 129 -11.07 -9.38 -9.61
C LYS A 129 -11.06 -9.71 -11.11
N ASP A 130 -11.41 -8.74 -11.96
CA ASP A 130 -11.47 -8.90 -13.40
C ASP A 130 -10.12 -8.67 -14.11
N GLU A 131 -9.09 -8.20 -13.37
CA GLU A 131 -7.74 -8.03 -13.92
C GLU A 131 -7.10 -9.38 -14.30
N ASP A 132 -6.09 -9.36 -15.18
CA ASP A 132 -5.45 -10.55 -15.72
C ASP A 132 -4.74 -11.42 -14.67
N PHE A 133 -4.45 -12.67 -15.04
CA PHE A 133 -3.77 -13.65 -14.19
C PHE A 133 -2.50 -13.11 -13.54
N ASP A 134 -1.62 -12.50 -14.35
CA ASP A 134 -0.29 -12.05 -13.89
C ASP A 134 -0.40 -10.95 -12.81
N PHE A 135 -1.44 -10.12 -12.87
CA PHE A 135 -1.70 -9.08 -11.86
C PHE A 135 -2.05 -9.69 -10.49
N HIS A 136 -2.83 -10.75 -10.46
CA HIS A 136 -3.15 -11.45 -9.20
C HIS A 136 -1.92 -12.16 -8.64
N VAL A 137 -1.09 -12.79 -9.48
CA VAL A 137 0.18 -13.41 -9.07
C VAL A 137 1.14 -12.38 -8.50
N ASN A 138 1.31 -11.25 -9.19
CA ASN A 138 2.17 -10.16 -8.75
C ASN A 138 1.71 -9.61 -7.40
N SER A 139 0.40 -9.37 -7.27
CA SER A 139 -0.19 -8.83 -6.05
C SER A 139 0.04 -9.75 -4.85
N TYR A 140 -0.20 -11.04 -5.00
CA TYR A 140 0.02 -12.01 -3.93
C TYR A 140 1.49 -12.07 -3.50
N LYS A 141 2.43 -12.15 -4.45
CA LYS A 141 3.88 -12.14 -4.18
C LYS A 141 4.34 -10.85 -3.51
N CYS A 142 3.86 -9.71 -4.02
CA CYS A 142 4.16 -8.40 -3.45
C CYS A 142 3.71 -8.29 -1.98
N CYS A 143 2.50 -8.76 -1.67
CA CYS A 143 2.00 -8.77 -0.30
C CYS A 143 2.76 -9.76 0.61
N GLN A 144 3.24 -10.90 0.06
CA GLN A 144 4.12 -11.80 0.82
C GLN A 144 5.45 -11.13 1.19
N GLU A 145 6.06 -10.39 0.26
CA GLU A 145 7.30 -9.64 0.53
C GLU A 145 7.08 -8.55 1.58
N LEU A 146 5.96 -7.81 1.50
CA LEU A 146 5.62 -6.80 2.52
C LEU A 146 5.47 -7.38 3.92
N LEU A 147 4.96 -8.62 4.03
CA LEU A 147 4.85 -9.33 5.31
C LEU A 147 6.20 -9.70 5.94
N GLU A 148 7.25 -9.79 5.12
CA GLU A 148 8.61 -10.12 5.57
C GLU A 148 9.39 -8.88 6.03
N ILE A 149 8.91 -7.67 5.75
CA ILE A 149 9.58 -6.41 6.14
C ILE A 149 9.22 -6.10 7.60
N GLU A 150 10.19 -6.30 8.47
CA GLU A 150 10.07 -5.92 9.88
C GLU A 150 10.23 -4.39 10.05
N ASN A 151 9.66 -3.83 11.10
CA ASN A 151 9.80 -2.42 11.52
C ASN A 151 9.27 -1.36 10.54
N MET A 152 8.53 -1.74 9.49
CA MET A 152 7.78 -0.74 8.74
C MET A 152 6.58 -0.23 9.56
N GLY A 153 6.10 0.98 9.24
CA GLY A 153 4.89 1.56 9.82
C GLY A 153 3.61 0.92 9.27
N SER A 154 2.54 1.68 9.33
CA SER A 154 1.21 1.20 8.94
C SER A 154 1.05 1.02 7.44
N VAL A 155 0.23 0.02 7.06
CA VAL A 155 -0.09 -0.30 5.66
C VAL A 155 -1.59 -0.17 5.42
N MET A 156 -1.98 0.66 4.46
CA MET A 156 -3.37 0.75 4.00
C MET A 156 -3.53 -0.05 2.70
N PHE A 157 -4.46 -1.01 2.68
CA PHE A 157 -4.78 -1.81 1.50
C PHE A 157 -6.05 -1.28 0.84
N LEU A 158 -5.92 -0.63 -0.31
CA LEU A 158 -7.05 -0.15 -1.11
C LEU A 158 -7.56 -1.29 -2.00
N ASP A 159 -8.88 -1.53 -1.96
CA ASP A 159 -9.51 -2.57 -2.77
C ASP A 159 -10.16 -1.98 -4.02
N ASN A 160 -9.61 -2.27 -5.20
CA ASN A 160 -10.18 -1.81 -6.47
C ASN A 160 -11.57 -2.40 -6.78
N ASN A 161 -12.00 -3.45 -6.04
CA ASN A 161 -13.36 -3.96 -6.16
C ASN A 161 -14.40 -3.10 -5.43
N SER A 162 -13.97 -2.16 -4.59
CA SER A 162 -14.89 -1.29 -3.82
C SER A 162 -15.54 -0.18 -4.65
N GLY A 163 -15.10 0.06 -5.89
CA GLY A 163 -15.67 1.07 -6.75
C GLY A 163 -14.80 1.53 -7.91
N ASN A 164 -15.12 2.68 -8.46
CA ASN A 164 -14.31 3.30 -9.51
C ASN A 164 -12.93 3.72 -9.00
N LYS A 165 -11.85 3.32 -9.69
CA LYS A 165 -10.45 3.58 -9.30
C LYS A 165 -10.16 5.05 -9.02
N GLN A 166 -10.70 5.99 -9.82
CA GLN A 166 -10.51 7.43 -9.59
C GLN A 166 -11.21 7.91 -8.32
N THR A 167 -12.40 7.38 -8.05
CA THR A 167 -13.16 7.67 -6.84
C THR A 167 -12.43 7.14 -5.60
N ILE A 168 -11.93 5.91 -5.64
CA ILE A 168 -11.13 5.30 -4.56
C ILE A 168 -9.90 6.17 -4.26
N ASN A 169 -9.15 6.58 -5.30
CA ASN A 169 -7.98 7.43 -5.16
C ASN A 169 -8.32 8.78 -4.51
N SER A 170 -9.41 9.42 -4.93
CA SER A 170 -9.87 10.70 -4.38
C SER A 170 -10.30 10.57 -2.92
N ILE A 171 -11.04 9.51 -2.58
CA ILE A 171 -11.46 9.25 -1.20
C ILE A 171 -10.23 8.99 -0.31
N CYS A 172 -9.30 8.13 -0.74
CA CYS A 172 -8.06 7.84 -0.03
C CYS A 172 -7.27 9.13 0.27
N THR A 173 -7.03 9.93 -0.77
CA THR A 173 -6.32 11.21 -0.66
C THR A 173 -7.01 12.15 0.34
N THR A 174 -8.34 12.26 0.26
CA THR A 174 -9.13 13.12 1.15
C THR A 174 -9.08 12.64 2.60
N MET A 175 -9.23 11.33 2.83
CA MET A 175 -9.20 10.74 4.18
C MET A 175 -7.82 10.90 4.82
N LEU A 176 -6.76 10.56 4.08
CA LEU A 176 -5.38 10.70 4.57
C LEU A 176 -5.06 12.16 4.89
N ASN A 177 -5.34 13.08 3.96
CA ASN A 177 -5.12 14.50 4.20
C ASN A 177 -5.92 15.02 5.39
N THR A 178 -7.19 14.63 5.54
CA THR A 178 -8.02 15.06 6.67
C THR A 178 -7.45 14.56 8.00
N PHE A 179 -6.95 13.33 8.07
CA PHE A 179 -6.32 12.80 9.28
C PHE A 179 -5.00 13.52 9.60
N LEU A 180 -4.11 13.69 8.62
CA LEU A 180 -2.79 14.29 8.82
C LEU A 180 -2.87 15.79 9.13
N SER A 181 -3.73 16.53 8.43
CA SER A 181 -3.87 17.98 8.58
C SER A 181 -4.71 18.40 9.77
N ASN A 182 -5.46 17.48 10.40
CA ASN A 182 -6.26 17.82 11.57
C ASN A 182 -5.37 18.30 12.71
N ASN A 183 -5.69 19.45 13.27
CA ASN A 183 -5.01 20.05 14.43
C ASN A 183 -6.02 20.67 15.39
N SER A 184 -7.24 20.10 15.43
CA SER A 184 -8.29 20.58 16.32
C SER A 184 -7.87 20.44 17.78
N VAL A 185 -8.15 21.48 18.55
CA VAL A 185 -7.86 21.56 19.98
C VAL A 185 -9.17 21.76 20.73
N SER A 186 -9.34 21.04 21.83
CA SER A 186 -10.53 21.13 22.68
C SER A 186 -10.16 20.96 24.15
N GLU A 187 -10.86 21.63 25.03
CA GLU A 187 -10.73 21.42 26.47
C GLU A 187 -11.12 20.01 26.96
N LEU A 188 -11.87 19.28 26.12
CA LEU A 188 -12.29 17.89 26.37
C LEU A 188 -11.22 16.86 26.05
N GLY A 189 -10.18 17.23 25.30
CA GLY A 189 -9.09 16.36 24.87
C GLY A 189 -8.73 16.55 23.39
N ASN A 190 -7.50 16.18 23.06
CA ASN A 190 -6.97 16.26 21.71
C ASN A 190 -6.33 14.92 21.32
N VAL A 191 -6.25 14.66 20.03
CA VAL A 191 -5.29 13.70 19.48
C VAL A 191 -4.14 14.52 18.93
N ASP A 192 -3.02 14.52 19.64
CA ASP A 192 -1.84 15.31 19.30
C ASP A 192 -1.01 14.68 18.17
N GLU A 193 0.04 15.39 17.73
CA GLU A 193 0.91 14.93 16.65
C GLU A 193 1.68 13.67 17.02
N GLN A 194 2.11 13.52 18.28
CA GLN A 194 2.83 12.33 18.73
C GLN A 194 1.92 11.09 18.78
N GLU A 195 0.66 11.27 19.16
CA GLU A 195 -0.34 10.20 19.15
C GLU A 195 -0.66 9.74 17.72
N LYS A 196 -0.76 10.69 16.77
CA LYS A 196 -0.88 10.37 15.35
C LYS A 196 0.36 9.64 14.81
N ARG A 197 1.58 10.09 15.16
CA ARG A 197 2.82 9.40 14.82
C ARG A 197 2.82 7.96 15.35
N THR A 198 2.37 7.75 16.58
CA THR A 198 2.23 6.41 17.16
C THR A 198 1.29 5.53 16.34
N ILE A 199 0.14 6.04 15.90
CA ILE A 199 -0.78 5.33 15.02
C ILE A 199 -0.11 4.98 13.70
N LEU A 200 0.63 5.91 13.07
CA LEU A 200 1.28 5.72 11.78
C LEU A 200 2.48 4.78 11.84
N SER A 201 3.30 4.86 12.91
CA SER A 201 4.49 4.03 13.08
C SER A 201 4.18 2.58 13.49
N THR A 202 2.93 2.28 13.81
CA THR A 202 2.53 0.94 14.25
C THR A 202 2.46 -0.02 13.08
N HIS A 203 3.28 -1.06 13.13
CA HIS A 203 3.30 -2.11 12.10
C HIS A 203 1.95 -2.84 12.03
N GLY A 204 1.51 -3.11 10.82
CA GLY A 204 0.26 -3.82 10.52
C GLY A 204 -0.67 -3.02 9.60
N SER A 205 -1.86 -3.54 9.41
CA SER A 205 -2.86 -2.86 8.58
C SER A 205 -3.46 -1.66 9.31
N MET A 206 -3.77 -0.62 8.54
CA MET A 206 -4.43 0.59 9.02
C MET A 206 -5.66 0.91 8.16
N VAL A 207 -6.74 1.33 8.80
CA VAL A 207 -7.95 1.82 8.14
C VAL A 207 -8.37 3.18 8.70
N LEU A 208 -9.00 3.98 7.84
CA LEU A 208 -9.49 5.32 8.17
C LEU A 208 -10.99 5.43 7.91
N SER A 209 -11.68 6.20 8.76
CA SER A 209 -13.04 6.67 8.52
C SER A 209 -13.09 8.18 8.72
N VAL A 210 -13.72 8.89 7.81
CA VAL A 210 -13.94 10.34 7.89
C VAL A 210 -15.39 10.64 7.58
N LEU A 211 -16.13 11.11 8.56
CA LEU A 211 -17.56 11.41 8.45
C LEU A 211 -17.85 12.88 8.75
N GLY A 212 -18.71 13.47 7.95
CA GLY A 212 -19.27 14.79 8.26
C GLY A 212 -20.12 14.74 9.56
N ASN A 213 -20.22 15.87 10.22
CA ASN A 213 -20.84 16.02 11.54
C ASN A 213 -22.26 15.42 11.62
N GLU A 214 -23.09 15.70 10.61
CA GLU A 214 -24.48 15.23 10.57
C GLU A 214 -24.64 13.71 10.45
N LYS A 215 -23.61 13.04 9.87
CA LYS A 215 -23.59 11.60 9.61
C LYS A 215 -22.85 10.80 10.68
N ALA A 216 -22.24 11.46 11.66
CA ALA A 216 -21.41 10.81 12.66
C ALA A 216 -22.25 10.02 13.68
N SER A 217 -22.12 8.71 13.64
CA SER A 217 -22.62 7.77 14.65
C SER A 217 -21.67 6.58 14.73
N ALA A 218 -21.64 5.86 15.85
CA ALA A 218 -20.82 4.67 16.02
C ALA A 218 -21.12 3.64 14.92
N GLU A 219 -22.40 3.39 14.63
CA GLU A 219 -22.86 2.50 13.57
C GLU A 219 -22.29 2.90 12.19
N LYS A 220 -22.35 4.19 11.84
CA LYS A 220 -21.84 4.68 10.58
C LYS A 220 -20.32 4.66 10.49
N VAL A 221 -19.61 4.91 11.60
CA VAL A 221 -18.15 4.72 11.67
C VAL A 221 -17.81 3.25 11.40
N ILE A 222 -18.49 2.31 12.07
CA ILE A 222 -18.27 0.88 11.88
C ILE A 222 -18.56 0.47 10.44
N GLU A 223 -19.66 0.92 9.85
CA GLU A 223 -19.99 0.66 8.45
C GLU A 223 -18.84 1.12 7.52
N THR A 224 -18.32 2.34 7.73
CA THR A 224 -17.22 2.89 6.92
C THR A 224 -15.86 2.29 7.23
N LEU A 225 -15.68 1.56 8.32
CA LEU A 225 -14.46 0.82 8.61
C LEU A 225 -14.50 -0.63 8.09
N THR A 226 -15.69 -1.20 7.87
CA THR A 226 -15.84 -2.65 7.63
C THR A 226 -16.47 -3.03 6.29
N THR A 227 -17.47 -2.30 5.82
CA THR A 227 -18.31 -2.74 4.68
C THR A 227 -18.47 -1.71 3.58
N ASN A 228 -18.58 -0.44 3.91
CA ASN A 228 -18.78 0.66 2.96
C ASN A 228 -17.55 1.57 2.97
N ASN A 229 -16.44 1.04 2.50
CA ASN A 229 -15.15 1.71 2.49
C ASN A 229 -14.39 1.41 1.19
N ILE A 230 -13.18 1.96 1.10
CA ILE A 230 -12.25 1.76 -0.01
C ILE A 230 -11.13 0.75 0.34
N PHE A 231 -11.14 0.21 1.56
CA PHE A 231 -10.08 -0.68 2.06
C PHE A 231 -10.48 -2.14 1.89
N ALA A 232 -9.49 -3.01 1.80
CA ALA A 232 -9.69 -4.44 1.96
C ALA A 232 -10.35 -4.74 3.32
N PRO A 233 -11.23 -5.74 3.41
CA PRO A 233 -11.91 -6.08 4.65
C PRO A 233 -10.95 -6.34 5.81
N ILE A 234 -11.27 -5.82 6.99
CA ILE A 234 -10.48 -6.04 8.22
C ILE A 234 -10.48 -7.53 8.56
N GLN A 235 -9.30 -8.06 8.92
CA GLN A 235 -9.19 -9.42 9.43
C GLN A 235 -9.89 -9.54 10.78
N LYS A 236 -10.76 -10.53 10.92
CA LYS A 236 -11.58 -10.73 12.14
C LYS A 236 -10.86 -11.63 13.15
N ASP A 237 -9.70 -11.23 13.60
CA ASP A 237 -8.90 -11.96 14.59
C ASP A 237 -8.76 -11.22 15.94
N GLY A 238 -9.38 -10.05 16.05
CA GLY A 238 -9.36 -9.24 17.26
C GLY A 238 -8.04 -8.53 17.55
N LYS A 239 -7.10 -8.52 16.60
CA LYS A 239 -5.83 -7.82 16.74
C LYS A 239 -6.00 -6.35 16.38
N CYS A 240 -5.72 -5.47 17.35
CA CYS A 240 -5.73 -4.02 17.19
C CYS A 240 -4.76 -3.41 18.20
N GLU A 241 -3.87 -2.50 17.78
CA GLU A 241 -2.93 -1.85 18.69
C GLU A 241 -3.42 -0.48 19.13
N TYR A 242 -3.86 0.35 18.19
CA TYR A 242 -4.28 1.72 18.50
C TYR A 242 -5.57 2.10 17.78
N ILE A 243 -6.41 2.84 18.49
CA ILE A 243 -7.60 3.50 17.96
C ILE A 243 -7.46 5.00 18.24
N GLY A 244 -7.46 5.82 17.20
CA GLY A 244 -7.55 7.27 17.28
C GLY A 244 -8.97 7.72 16.90
N ILE A 245 -9.64 8.47 17.75
CA ILE A 245 -10.97 9.04 17.47
C ILE A 245 -10.91 10.55 17.68
N ILE A 246 -11.11 11.31 16.62
CA ILE A 246 -11.28 12.75 16.71
C ILE A 246 -12.75 13.05 16.50
N ASN A 247 -13.45 13.31 17.57
CA ASN A 247 -14.88 13.55 17.55
C ASN A 247 -15.20 14.95 17.01
N SER A 248 -16.23 15.03 16.19
CA SER A 248 -16.91 16.28 15.87
C SER A 248 -17.80 16.73 17.06
N ALA A 249 -18.87 17.45 16.81
CA ALA A 249 -19.81 17.86 17.88
C ALA A 249 -20.44 16.68 18.63
N LYS A 250 -20.42 15.45 18.03
CA LYS A 250 -21.05 14.25 18.59
C LYS A 250 -19.99 13.22 18.98
N LYS A 251 -19.99 12.84 20.26
CA LYS A 251 -19.08 11.80 20.77
C LYS A 251 -19.48 10.42 20.22
N ILE A 252 -18.52 9.70 19.67
CA ILE A 252 -18.68 8.31 19.25
C ILE A 252 -18.34 7.39 20.43
N ASN A 253 -19.19 6.38 20.65
CA ASN A 253 -18.91 5.35 21.63
C ASN A 253 -17.82 4.40 21.12
N LYS A 254 -16.62 4.48 21.71
CA LYS A 254 -15.47 3.65 21.35
C LYS A 254 -15.70 2.15 21.60
N ASP A 255 -16.53 1.79 22.59
CA ASP A 255 -16.76 0.40 22.96
C ASP A 255 -17.45 -0.38 21.82
N ASP A 256 -18.24 0.30 21.01
CA ASP A 256 -18.85 -0.32 19.82
C ASP A 256 -17.83 -0.61 18.71
N ILE A 257 -16.82 0.24 18.57
CA ILE A 257 -15.69 0.01 17.64
C ILE A 257 -14.82 -1.14 18.17
N ILE A 258 -14.48 -1.15 19.46
CA ILE A 258 -13.67 -2.17 20.12
C ILE A 258 -14.28 -3.59 19.95
N LYS A 259 -15.60 -3.72 20.00
CA LYS A 259 -16.28 -5.01 19.76
C LYS A 259 -16.02 -5.58 18.37
N ILE A 260 -15.71 -4.73 17.39
CA ILE A 260 -15.50 -5.14 15.99
C ILE A 260 -14.02 -5.40 15.70
N VAL A 261 -13.12 -4.53 16.19
CA VAL A 261 -11.71 -4.56 15.81
C VAL A 261 -10.80 -5.22 16.85
N GLY A 262 -11.34 -5.49 18.05
CA GLY A 262 -10.57 -6.03 19.17
C GLY A 262 -10.17 -4.95 20.19
N ILE A 263 -9.61 -5.40 21.31
CA ILE A 263 -9.19 -4.53 22.42
C ILE A 263 -7.83 -3.89 22.07
N PRO A 264 -7.77 -2.56 21.89
CA PRO A 264 -6.51 -1.90 21.57
C PRO A 264 -5.60 -1.80 22.81
N ARG A 265 -4.30 -1.69 22.59
CA ARG A 265 -3.34 -1.30 23.62
C ARG A 265 -3.69 0.07 24.20
N ARG A 266 -4.09 1.02 23.32
CA ARG A 266 -4.52 2.35 23.73
C ARG A 266 -5.51 2.97 22.76
N THR A 267 -6.44 3.77 23.30
CA THR A 267 -7.33 4.64 22.52
C THR A 267 -6.95 6.10 22.78
N PHE A 268 -6.76 6.85 21.71
CA PHE A 268 -6.56 8.30 21.72
C PHE A 268 -7.89 8.97 21.36
N GLU A 269 -8.35 9.91 22.15
CA GLU A 269 -9.64 10.56 21.98
C GLU A 269 -9.49 12.09 21.97
N GLY A 270 -9.94 12.73 20.89
CA GLY A 270 -9.93 14.17 20.71
C GLY A 270 -11.30 14.70 20.29
N TYR A 271 -11.45 16.03 20.33
CA TYR A 271 -12.69 16.75 20.06
C TYR A 271 -12.42 18.05 19.29
N GLY A 272 -13.48 18.72 18.86
CA GLY A 272 -13.39 20.05 18.26
C GLY A 272 -13.11 20.05 16.74
N SER A 273 -13.15 18.90 16.09
CA SER A 273 -13.06 18.82 14.63
C SER A 273 -14.42 19.12 13.98
N ASP A 274 -14.39 19.60 12.74
CA ASP A 274 -15.57 19.73 11.85
C ASP A 274 -16.04 18.37 11.30
N LYS A 275 -15.21 17.33 11.44
CA LYS A 275 -15.49 15.96 11.01
C LYS A 275 -15.16 14.96 12.11
N THR A 276 -15.86 13.85 12.11
CA THR A 276 -15.46 12.70 12.92
C THR A 276 -14.44 11.88 12.13
N ILE A 277 -13.23 11.75 12.68
CA ILE A 277 -12.12 11.01 12.09
C ILE A 277 -11.83 9.82 13.00
N THR A 278 -11.78 8.62 12.43
CA THR A 278 -11.37 7.42 13.17
C THR A 278 -10.24 6.75 12.42
N ALA A 279 -9.13 6.50 13.12
CA ALA A 279 -7.97 5.78 12.60
C ALA A 279 -7.74 4.55 13.47
N ILE A 280 -7.57 3.39 12.84
CA ILE A 280 -7.30 2.13 13.54
C ILE A 280 -6.04 1.53 12.93
N SER A 281 -5.05 1.20 13.76
CA SER A 281 -3.76 0.68 13.32
C SER A 281 -3.32 -0.53 14.14
N GLY A 282 -2.31 -1.26 13.62
CA GLY A 282 -1.86 -2.49 14.22
C GLY A 282 -2.84 -3.64 14.04
N LEU A 283 -3.73 -3.54 13.05
CA LEU A 283 -4.56 -4.64 12.60
C LEU A 283 -3.69 -5.68 11.88
N SER A 284 -4.11 -6.94 11.89
CA SER A 284 -3.51 -7.93 11.00
C SER A 284 -3.72 -7.52 9.54
N PHE A 285 -2.81 -7.92 8.67
CA PHE A 285 -3.03 -7.79 7.24
C PHE A 285 -4.32 -8.53 6.86
N PRO A 286 -5.03 -8.10 5.81
CA PRO A 286 -6.31 -8.68 5.42
C PRO A 286 -6.12 -10.06 4.75
N PHE A 287 -5.63 -11.05 5.53
CA PHE A 287 -5.23 -12.37 5.04
C PHE A 287 -6.33 -13.09 4.25
N ASP A 288 -7.58 -13.01 4.69
CA ASP A 288 -8.70 -13.65 3.99
C ASP A 288 -8.87 -13.05 2.59
N HIS A 289 -8.76 -11.72 2.48
CA HIS A 289 -8.83 -11.02 1.20
C HIS A 289 -7.61 -11.32 0.32
N LEU A 290 -6.39 -11.30 0.87
CA LEU A 290 -5.16 -11.63 0.14
C LEU A 290 -5.17 -13.10 -0.34
N ASN A 291 -5.71 -14.02 0.46
CA ASN A 291 -5.90 -15.41 0.03
C ASN A 291 -6.94 -15.51 -1.08
N SER A 292 -8.00 -14.68 -1.10
CA SER A 292 -8.95 -14.66 -2.23
C SER A 292 -8.26 -14.24 -3.54
N ILE A 293 -7.32 -13.31 -3.51
CA ILE A 293 -6.50 -12.93 -4.69
C ILE A 293 -5.71 -14.14 -5.20
N LYS A 294 -5.13 -14.94 -4.30
CA LYS A 294 -4.43 -16.18 -4.66
C LYS A 294 -5.35 -17.20 -5.31
N GLU A 295 -6.56 -17.37 -4.78
CA GLU A 295 -7.52 -18.32 -5.35
C GLU A 295 -8.01 -17.86 -6.74
N ILE A 296 -8.21 -16.56 -6.95
CA ILE A 296 -8.51 -16.00 -8.29
C ILE A 296 -7.34 -16.27 -9.26
N ALA A 297 -6.09 -16.10 -8.81
CA ALA A 297 -4.93 -16.43 -9.62
C ALA A 297 -4.92 -17.91 -10.04
N LYS A 298 -5.19 -18.84 -9.11
CA LYS A 298 -5.28 -20.28 -9.42
C LYS A 298 -6.40 -20.57 -10.43
N GLN A 299 -7.59 -20.02 -10.19
CA GLN A 299 -8.74 -20.21 -11.10
C GLN A 299 -8.39 -19.75 -12.52
N LYS A 300 -7.85 -18.54 -12.69
CA LYS A 300 -7.46 -18.01 -13.99
C LYS A 300 -6.34 -18.83 -14.64
N HIS A 301 -5.42 -19.39 -13.86
CA HIS A 301 -4.40 -20.32 -14.35
C HIS A 301 -5.03 -21.59 -14.93
N ASP A 302 -5.94 -22.22 -14.18
CA ASP A 302 -6.60 -23.44 -14.60
C ASP A 302 -7.47 -23.23 -15.86
N GLU A 303 -8.16 -22.10 -15.95
CA GLU A 303 -8.91 -21.70 -17.15
C GLU A 303 -7.99 -21.59 -18.37
N ARG A 304 -6.79 -20.99 -18.24
CA ARG A 304 -5.80 -20.88 -19.32
C ARG A 304 -5.29 -22.26 -19.75
N ILE A 305 -4.97 -23.14 -18.80
CA ILE A 305 -4.51 -24.51 -19.13
C ILE A 305 -5.60 -25.29 -19.86
N ASN A 306 -6.86 -25.20 -19.37
CA ASN A 306 -7.97 -25.91 -19.99
C ASN A 306 -8.27 -25.38 -21.40
N ALA A 307 -8.21 -24.06 -21.61
CA ALA A 307 -8.35 -23.47 -22.93
C ALA A 307 -7.22 -23.92 -23.86
N ALA A 308 -5.97 -23.97 -23.39
CA ALA A 308 -4.86 -24.45 -24.19
C ALA A 308 -4.96 -25.94 -24.55
N LYS A 309 -5.47 -26.78 -23.63
CA LYS A 309 -5.74 -28.21 -23.93
C LYS A 309 -6.85 -28.38 -24.95
N ALA A 310 -7.93 -27.58 -24.85
CA ALA A 310 -9.03 -27.61 -25.80
C ALA A 310 -8.58 -27.23 -27.24
N ILE A 311 -7.65 -26.29 -27.37
CA ILE A 311 -7.05 -25.91 -28.68
C ILE A 311 -6.19 -27.04 -29.21
N LYS A 312 -5.35 -27.68 -28.37
CA LYS A 312 -4.50 -28.80 -28.78
C LYS A 312 -5.26 -30.04 -29.26
N SER A 313 -6.48 -30.24 -28.78
CA SER A 313 -7.34 -31.33 -29.20
C SER A 313 -7.92 -31.13 -30.62
N ASN A 314 -7.84 -29.95 -31.20
CA ASN A 314 -8.43 -29.57 -32.46
C ASN A 314 -7.45 -29.45 -33.65
N GLU A 315 -6.14 -29.52 -33.42
CA GLU A 315 -5.15 -29.33 -34.49
C GLU A 315 -3.91 -30.20 -34.33
N LEU A 316 -3.64 -30.96 -35.40
CA LEU A 316 -2.40 -31.71 -35.73
C LEU A 316 -2.06 -32.90 -34.81
N GLU A 317 -2.07 -34.07 -35.44
CA GLU A 317 -1.51 -35.31 -34.92
C GLU A 317 -0.02 -35.17 -34.61
N ASP A 318 0.36 -35.76 -33.50
CA ASP A 318 1.62 -35.82 -32.80
C ASP A 318 2.91 -35.57 -33.60
N LEU A 319 3.65 -34.54 -33.18
CA LEU A 319 5.09 -34.56 -33.16
C LEU A 319 5.54 -34.72 -31.71
N ASP A 320 5.86 -35.94 -31.34
CA ASP A 320 6.35 -36.33 -30.03
C ASP A 320 7.80 -35.83 -29.85
N PHE A 321 8.01 -34.81 -29.02
CA PHE A 321 9.31 -34.42 -28.51
C PHE A 321 9.33 -34.71 -26.98
N SER A 322 9.54 -35.99 -26.68
CA SER A 322 9.86 -36.39 -25.29
C SER A 322 11.35 -36.11 -25.05
N ASP A 323 11.67 -35.01 -24.43
CA ASP A 323 12.93 -34.84 -23.73
C ASP A 323 12.65 -34.61 -22.26
N ASP A 324 12.87 -35.68 -21.49
CA ASP A 324 12.86 -35.69 -20.02
C ASP A 324 13.99 -34.82 -19.49
N VAL A 325 13.64 -33.68 -18.89
CA VAL A 325 14.55 -32.96 -18.02
C VAL A 325 14.20 -33.28 -16.55
N VAL A 326 14.92 -34.24 -16.01
CA VAL A 326 14.94 -34.51 -14.57
C VAL A 326 15.70 -33.39 -13.88
N ILE A 327 15.00 -32.56 -13.10
CA ILE A 327 15.65 -31.57 -12.23
C ILE A 327 15.88 -32.24 -10.87
N GLU A 328 17.12 -32.64 -10.60
CA GLU A 328 17.55 -33.03 -9.26
C GLU A 328 17.49 -31.82 -8.31
N LYS A 329 16.83 -32.01 -7.16
CA LYS A 329 16.82 -31.02 -6.08
C LYS A 329 18.12 -31.11 -5.29
N GLU A 330 19.03 -30.17 -5.47
CA GLU A 330 20.13 -29.94 -4.55
C GLU A 330 19.63 -29.18 -3.31
N GLU A 331 19.84 -29.77 -2.13
CA GLU A 331 19.67 -29.08 -0.84
C GLU A 331 20.75 -28.01 -0.68
N LYS A 332 20.36 -26.74 -0.76
CA LYS A 332 21.26 -25.60 -0.50
C LYS A 332 21.24 -25.21 0.98
N GLN A 333 22.41 -25.18 1.58
CA GLN A 333 22.70 -24.59 2.89
C GLN A 333 22.24 -23.11 2.88
N LYS A 334 21.60 -22.68 4.00
CA LYS A 334 21.12 -21.30 4.17
C LYS A 334 22.29 -20.31 4.11
N PRO A 335 22.34 -19.39 3.14
CA PRO A 335 23.35 -18.35 3.10
C PRO A 335 23.08 -17.27 4.16
N LYS A 336 24.13 -16.56 4.58
CA LYS A 336 24.04 -15.35 5.42
C LYS A 336 23.08 -14.34 4.73
N LYS A 337 22.15 -13.78 5.51
CA LYS A 337 21.24 -12.71 5.03
C LYS A 337 22.11 -11.54 4.52
N LEU A 338 22.14 -11.36 3.21
CA LEU A 338 22.64 -10.14 2.57
C LEU A 338 21.56 -9.06 2.65
N SER A 339 21.95 -7.79 2.82
CA SER A 339 20.99 -6.66 2.77
C SER A 339 20.26 -6.63 1.42
N ARG A 340 19.09 -6.05 1.38
CA ARG A 340 18.32 -5.93 0.12
C ARG A 340 19.09 -5.11 -0.92
N ARG A 341 19.79 -4.06 -0.47
CA ARG A 341 20.66 -3.22 -1.32
C ARG A 341 21.80 -4.01 -1.97
N ASP A 342 22.43 -4.92 -1.24
CA ASP A 342 23.51 -5.75 -1.80
C ASP A 342 22.98 -6.77 -2.81
N LYS A 343 21.81 -7.34 -2.56
CA LYS A 343 21.15 -8.25 -3.52
C LYS A 343 20.81 -7.53 -4.83
N LEU A 344 20.31 -6.28 -4.76
CA LEU A 344 19.98 -5.49 -5.95
C LEU A 344 21.22 -5.07 -6.75
N LYS A 345 22.34 -4.72 -6.07
CA LYS A 345 23.61 -4.44 -6.77
C LYS A 345 24.15 -5.63 -7.56
N MET A 346 23.85 -6.87 -7.16
CA MET A 346 24.21 -8.07 -7.91
C MET A 346 23.38 -8.25 -9.20
N LEU A 347 22.21 -7.62 -9.31
CA LEU A 347 21.37 -7.68 -10.52
C LEU A 347 21.77 -6.63 -11.57
N SER A 348 22.52 -5.60 -11.19
CA SER A 348 22.98 -4.52 -12.08
C SER A 348 24.32 -4.82 -12.77
N ASN A 349 25.02 -5.89 -12.38
CA ASN A 349 26.25 -6.41 -13.03
C ASN A 349 25.92 -7.64 -13.87
#